data_4fcd958359266f94a73b26a064cac99a
#
_entry.id   4fcd958359266f94a73b26a064cac99a
#
_cell.length_a   1.000
_cell.length_b   1.000
_cell.length_c   1.000
_cell.angle_alpha   90.00
_cell.angle_beta   90.00
_cell.angle_gamma   90.00
#
_symmetry.space_group_name_H-M   'P 1'
#
loop_
_entity.id
_entity.type
_entity.pdbx_description
1 polymer ?
#
loop_
_entity_poly.entity_id
_entity_poly.type
_entity_poly.pdbx_seq_one_letter_code
_entity_poly.pdbx_strand_id
1 'polypeptide(L)'
;MLKAGDIAIVSGARTPFGRYCGKLKDFTAQELGAIAGKGAIERAGIDPKEFDHVVFGNAQQTSGDALYGARHVGLRAGIPIETPALTVNRLCGSGMQAIVSAAQMIQTDEAKIVLAGGMEAMSQAPFVIRGRDGFTLAPGGKLEDSLMVALLDSYCGSYMANTAELYGSQQGITREMQDEFALRSQKCADEAYKAGRIQEELVPVSLRNHKGESTGEMLTEDDHRRPQTTMEGLAKLKPAFGKNGTVTAGNASGIVDGGAAVVVMSLENALKRGLKPLGRLVGWGIAGVDPKVMGRGPVPASKIALQKAALSLDYIDLIEVNEAFAAQYLAVEKELGLDREKVNVNGGAIALGHPLGATGTRLVITLLYELRRRHKKYGLATACIGGGQGIAMVVESMS
;
A
#
# COMPACT_ATOMS: atom_id res chain seq x y z
N MET A 1 -18.71 -20.64 10.28
CA MET A 1 -19.66 -19.99 11.19
C MET A 1 -19.13 -18.61 11.53
N LEU A 2 -20.00 -17.60 11.54
CA LEU A 2 -19.68 -16.24 12.00
C LEU A 2 -19.39 -16.31 13.51
N LYS A 3 -18.29 -15.67 13.94
CA LYS A 3 -17.90 -15.62 15.36
C LYS A 3 -18.19 -14.22 15.91
N ALA A 4 -18.54 -14.16 17.18
CA ALA A 4 -18.56 -12.87 17.89
C ALA A 4 -17.17 -12.24 17.78
N GLY A 5 -17.10 -10.97 17.35
CA GLY A 5 -15.84 -10.26 17.13
C GLY A 5 -15.27 -10.34 15.71
N ASP A 6 -15.95 -10.99 14.74
CA ASP A 6 -15.58 -10.90 13.33
C ASP A 6 -15.62 -9.44 12.83
N ILE A 7 -14.60 -9.03 12.09
CA ILE A 7 -14.42 -7.67 11.62
C ILE A 7 -14.76 -7.58 10.13
N ALA A 8 -15.68 -6.70 9.79
CA ALA A 8 -16.07 -6.38 8.41
C ALA A 8 -15.26 -5.24 7.84
N ILE A 9 -14.89 -5.36 6.57
CA ILE A 9 -14.47 -4.28 5.69
C ILE A 9 -15.68 -3.94 4.83
N VAL A 10 -16.37 -2.84 5.17
CA VAL A 10 -17.66 -2.49 4.56
C VAL A 10 -17.47 -1.96 3.16
N SER A 11 -16.51 -1.06 3.00
CA SER A 11 -16.19 -0.39 1.74
C SER A 11 -14.71 -0.13 1.60
N GLY A 12 -14.27 0.23 0.40
CA GLY A 12 -12.91 0.65 0.14
C GLY A 12 -12.83 1.59 -1.06
N ALA A 13 -11.90 2.54 -1.00
CA ALA A 13 -11.61 3.47 -2.08
C ALA A 13 -10.16 3.90 -2.04
N ARG A 14 -9.61 4.28 -3.19
CA ARG A 14 -8.30 4.89 -3.29
C ARG A 14 -8.26 6.00 -4.34
N THR A 15 -7.32 6.90 -4.22
CA THR A 15 -6.99 7.79 -5.33
C THR A 15 -6.30 7.01 -6.44
N PRO A 16 -6.30 7.47 -7.68
CA PRO A 16 -5.26 7.11 -8.62
C PRO A 16 -3.90 7.43 -8.00
N PHE A 17 -2.86 6.65 -8.32
CA PHE A 17 -1.50 6.92 -7.88
C PHE A 17 -0.78 7.79 -8.90
N GLY A 18 -0.30 8.94 -8.44
CA GLY A 18 0.46 9.89 -9.24
C GLY A 18 1.93 9.54 -9.28
N ARG A 19 2.54 9.48 -10.46
CA ARG A 19 3.98 9.28 -10.59
C ARG A 19 4.78 10.36 -9.87
N TYR A 20 6.01 10.07 -9.52
CA TYR A 20 6.95 11.00 -8.88
C TYR A 20 7.04 12.33 -9.62
N CYS A 21 6.85 13.43 -8.89
CA CYS A 21 6.78 14.79 -9.42
C CYS A 21 5.76 14.96 -10.56
N GLY A 22 4.72 14.09 -10.61
CA GLY A 22 3.66 14.11 -11.60
C GLY A 22 2.45 14.95 -11.19
N LYS A 23 1.27 14.51 -11.59
CA LYS A 23 0.01 15.26 -11.46
C LYS A 23 -0.44 15.47 -10.00
N LEU A 24 0.02 14.63 -9.06
CA LEU A 24 -0.35 14.74 -7.64
C LEU A 24 0.72 15.45 -6.78
N LYS A 25 1.80 15.93 -7.34
CA LYS A 25 2.93 16.53 -6.61
C LYS A 25 2.57 17.71 -5.70
N ASP A 26 1.47 18.41 -5.99
CA ASP A 26 1.01 19.57 -5.22
C ASP A 26 -0.01 19.20 -4.11
N PHE A 27 -0.28 17.90 -3.93
CA PHE A 27 -1.16 17.40 -2.87
C PHE A 27 -0.34 16.87 -1.70
N THR A 28 -0.73 17.21 -0.48
CA THR A 28 -0.18 16.59 0.73
C THR A 28 -0.72 15.16 0.90
N ALA A 29 0.00 14.32 1.64
CA ALA A 29 -0.45 12.98 1.95
C ALA A 29 -1.85 12.98 2.61
N GLN A 30 -2.09 13.92 3.54
CA GLN A 30 -3.35 14.06 4.25
C GLN A 30 -4.52 14.39 3.32
N GLU A 31 -4.29 15.21 2.30
CA GLU A 31 -5.31 15.52 1.30
C GLU A 31 -5.67 14.30 0.46
N LEU A 32 -4.65 13.54 0.01
CA LEU A 32 -4.87 12.30 -0.74
C LEU A 32 -5.58 11.24 0.14
N GLY A 33 -5.17 11.11 1.41
CA GLY A 33 -5.86 10.26 2.38
C GLY A 33 -7.32 10.67 2.60
N ALA A 34 -7.61 11.98 2.67
CA ALA A 34 -8.96 12.50 2.86
C ALA A 34 -9.86 12.26 1.63
N ILE A 35 -9.32 12.39 0.42
CA ILE A 35 -10.06 12.08 -0.83
C ILE A 35 -10.45 10.59 -0.84
N ALA A 36 -9.51 9.70 -0.53
CA ALA A 36 -9.79 8.27 -0.42
C ALA A 36 -10.78 7.97 0.71
N GLY A 37 -10.62 8.64 1.87
CA GLY A 37 -11.50 8.52 3.02
C GLY A 37 -12.94 8.91 2.71
N LYS A 38 -13.17 10.06 2.07
CA LYS A 38 -14.50 10.49 1.60
C LYS A 38 -15.12 9.44 0.69
N GLY A 39 -14.38 8.97 -0.31
CA GLY A 39 -14.89 7.95 -1.23
C GLY A 39 -15.24 6.64 -0.52
N ALA A 40 -14.47 6.22 0.48
CA ALA A 40 -14.79 5.03 1.28
C ALA A 40 -16.05 5.23 2.13
N ILE A 41 -16.22 6.40 2.78
CA ILE A 41 -17.40 6.76 3.57
C ILE A 41 -18.65 6.81 2.69
N GLU A 42 -18.59 7.48 1.54
CA GLU A 42 -19.69 7.56 0.57
C GLU A 42 -20.14 6.17 0.10
N ARG A 43 -19.17 5.30 -0.24
CA ARG A 43 -19.46 3.92 -0.67
C ARG A 43 -20.04 3.05 0.45
N ALA A 44 -19.71 3.34 1.71
CA ALA A 44 -20.27 2.64 2.86
C ALA A 44 -21.73 3.07 3.10
N GLY A 45 -22.15 4.25 2.66
CA GLY A 45 -23.45 4.82 2.95
C GLY A 45 -23.65 5.15 4.44
N ILE A 46 -22.58 5.49 5.14
CA ILE A 46 -22.57 5.79 6.58
C ILE A 46 -22.34 7.29 6.78
N ASP A 47 -23.13 7.92 7.68
CA ASP A 47 -22.92 9.33 8.02
C ASP A 47 -21.54 9.53 8.66
N PRO A 48 -20.71 10.46 8.19
CA PRO A 48 -19.42 10.77 8.80
C PRO A 48 -19.48 11.02 10.32
N LYS A 49 -20.62 11.45 10.84
CA LYS A 49 -20.86 11.68 12.28
C LYS A 49 -20.87 10.41 13.13
N GLU A 50 -20.98 9.25 12.50
CA GLU A 50 -21.04 7.96 13.18
C GLU A 50 -19.66 7.33 13.41
N PHE A 51 -18.58 7.93 12.87
CA PHE A 51 -17.25 7.40 13.02
C PHE A 51 -16.66 7.73 14.39
N ASP A 52 -16.21 6.70 15.10
CA ASP A 52 -15.64 6.82 16.44
C ASP A 52 -14.11 7.01 16.43
N HIS A 53 -13.45 6.59 15.35
CA HIS A 53 -11.99 6.68 15.27
C HIS A 53 -11.51 6.76 13.82
N VAL A 54 -10.30 7.33 13.64
CA VAL A 54 -9.60 7.40 12.35
C VAL A 54 -8.18 6.85 12.53
N VAL A 55 -7.77 5.86 11.72
CA VAL A 55 -6.42 5.29 11.77
C VAL A 55 -5.80 5.29 10.37
N PHE A 56 -4.73 6.06 10.18
CA PHE A 56 -4.06 6.13 8.89
C PHE A 56 -2.57 5.86 8.99
N GLY A 57 -2.08 5.07 8.02
CA GLY A 57 -0.66 4.85 7.81
C GLY A 57 -0.01 5.98 7.03
N ASN A 58 1.16 6.44 7.48
CA ASN A 58 2.01 7.36 6.75
C ASN A 58 3.47 7.07 7.09
N ALA A 59 4.27 6.72 6.09
CA ALA A 59 5.66 6.32 6.29
C ALA A 59 6.59 7.54 6.33
N GLN A 60 6.36 8.52 5.46
CA GLN A 60 7.17 9.73 5.34
C GLN A 60 6.36 10.97 5.71
N GLN A 61 6.86 11.75 6.64
CA GLN A 61 6.28 13.03 7.01
C GLN A 61 6.84 14.12 6.09
N THR A 62 6.15 14.37 4.97
CA THR A 62 6.68 15.21 3.88
C THR A 62 6.13 16.63 3.86
N SER A 63 5.05 16.92 4.58
CA SER A 63 4.45 18.27 4.67
C SER A 63 4.56 18.86 6.07
N GLY A 64 4.39 20.16 6.21
CA GLY A 64 4.44 20.86 7.50
C GLY A 64 3.34 20.43 8.49
N ASP A 65 2.23 19.87 7.98
CA ASP A 65 1.11 19.37 8.79
C ASP A 65 1.13 17.84 8.95
N ALA A 66 2.22 17.16 8.53
CA ALA A 66 2.32 15.71 8.56
C ALA A 66 2.19 15.11 9.97
N LEU A 67 2.61 15.84 11.00
CA LEU A 67 2.46 15.43 12.41
C LEU A 67 1.02 15.19 12.82
N TYR A 68 0.07 15.88 12.19
CA TYR A 68 -1.36 15.75 12.45
C TYR A 68 -2.01 14.64 11.61
N GLY A 69 -1.31 14.05 10.68
CA GLY A 69 -1.60 12.89 9.83
C GLY A 69 -3.06 12.46 9.75
N ALA A 70 -3.40 11.35 10.40
CA ALA A 70 -4.75 10.78 10.41
C ALA A 70 -5.81 11.76 10.93
N ARG A 71 -5.46 12.68 11.87
CA ARG A 71 -6.39 13.69 12.37
C ARG A 71 -6.88 14.61 11.26
N HIS A 72 -5.98 15.14 10.44
CA HIS A 72 -6.34 16.00 9.31
C HIS A 72 -7.10 15.22 8.22
N VAL A 73 -6.81 13.93 8.03
CA VAL A 73 -7.60 13.08 7.13
C VAL A 73 -9.06 13.02 7.59
N GLY A 74 -9.32 12.71 8.86
CA GLY A 74 -10.67 12.62 9.41
C GLY A 74 -11.44 13.94 9.28
N LEU A 75 -10.84 15.05 9.71
CA LEU A 75 -11.46 16.39 9.63
C LEU A 75 -11.79 16.77 8.18
N ARG A 76 -10.85 16.57 7.24
CA ARG A 76 -11.07 16.84 5.81
C ARG A 76 -12.08 15.90 5.18
N ALA A 77 -12.23 14.67 5.70
CA ALA A 77 -13.25 13.71 5.27
C ALA A 77 -14.66 14.02 5.82
N GLY A 78 -14.79 15.01 6.70
CA GLY A 78 -16.07 15.43 7.27
C GLY A 78 -16.44 14.72 8.58
N ILE A 79 -15.52 13.96 9.15
CA ILE A 79 -15.68 13.31 10.47
C ILE A 79 -15.61 14.38 11.57
N PRO A 80 -16.46 14.29 12.63
CA PRO A 80 -16.57 15.30 13.69
C PRO A 80 -15.25 15.61 14.41
N ILE A 81 -15.17 16.78 14.99
CA ILE A 81 -14.00 17.24 15.76
C ILE A 81 -13.81 16.47 17.05
N GLU A 82 -14.83 15.83 17.56
CA GLU A 82 -14.79 14.99 18.76
C GLU A 82 -14.13 13.62 18.51
N THR A 83 -14.11 13.16 17.24
CA THR A 83 -13.56 11.86 16.87
C THR A 83 -12.03 11.86 16.92
N PRO A 84 -11.38 11.02 17.74
CA PRO A 84 -9.94 10.94 17.82
C PRO A 84 -9.32 10.28 16.57
N ALA A 85 -8.00 10.43 16.44
CA ALA A 85 -7.27 9.84 15.32
C ALA A 85 -5.88 9.37 15.73
N LEU A 86 -5.39 8.31 15.05
CA LEU A 86 -4.07 7.72 15.25
C LEU A 86 -3.35 7.58 13.90
N THR A 87 -2.14 8.12 13.81
CA THR A 87 -1.24 7.85 12.68
C THR A 87 -0.28 6.72 13.06
N VAL A 88 -0.21 5.69 12.21
CA VAL A 88 0.71 4.55 12.42
C VAL A 88 1.80 4.55 11.34
N ASN A 89 2.99 4.12 11.73
CA ASN A 89 4.11 3.94 10.81
C ASN A 89 4.72 2.53 10.99
N ARG A 90 4.48 1.71 9.98
CA ARG A 90 5.15 0.42 9.74
C ARG A 90 5.67 0.41 8.31
N LEU A 91 6.20 1.55 7.84
CA LEU A 91 6.69 1.74 6.48
C LEU A 91 5.70 1.19 5.42
N CYS A 92 6.16 0.32 4.52
CA CYS A 92 5.33 -0.28 3.45
C CYS A 92 4.09 -1.06 3.97
N GLY A 93 4.10 -1.47 5.24
CA GLY A 93 3.00 -2.19 5.89
C GLY A 93 1.98 -1.29 6.60
N SER A 94 2.18 0.05 6.61
CA SER A 94 1.38 0.98 7.41
C SER A 94 -0.11 0.92 7.11
N GLY A 95 -0.50 0.81 5.84
CA GLY A 95 -1.91 0.73 5.45
C GLY A 95 -2.61 -0.54 5.96
N MET A 96 -1.95 -1.71 5.91
CA MET A 96 -2.47 -2.92 6.56
C MET A 96 -2.46 -2.81 8.08
N GLN A 97 -1.41 -2.20 8.66
CA GLN A 97 -1.35 -1.97 10.11
C GLN A 97 -2.51 -1.10 10.58
N ALA A 98 -2.90 -0.09 9.81
CA ALA A 98 -4.06 0.74 10.14
C ALA A 98 -5.34 -0.09 10.22
N ILE A 99 -5.56 -1.02 9.29
CA ILE A 99 -6.69 -1.96 9.32
C ILE A 99 -6.61 -2.89 10.54
N VAL A 100 -5.43 -3.43 10.85
CA VAL A 100 -5.20 -4.26 12.05
C VAL A 100 -5.50 -3.47 13.32
N SER A 101 -5.02 -2.23 13.43
CA SER A 101 -5.26 -1.38 14.59
C SER A 101 -6.76 -1.04 14.74
N ALA A 102 -7.45 -0.74 13.64
CA ALA A 102 -8.90 -0.55 13.65
C ALA A 102 -9.65 -1.81 14.13
N ALA A 103 -9.25 -3.00 13.63
CA ALA A 103 -9.82 -4.26 14.06
C ALA A 103 -9.63 -4.50 15.56
N GLN A 104 -8.44 -4.21 16.09
CA GLN A 104 -8.12 -4.33 17.51
C GLN A 104 -8.96 -3.39 18.37
N MET A 105 -9.10 -2.11 17.99
CA MET A 105 -9.94 -1.13 18.68
C MET A 105 -11.41 -1.59 18.74
N ILE A 106 -11.94 -2.17 17.65
CA ILE A 106 -13.30 -2.70 17.62
C ILE A 106 -13.43 -3.94 18.52
N GLN A 107 -12.43 -4.83 18.52
CA GLN A 107 -12.43 -6.04 19.36
C GLN A 107 -12.31 -5.74 20.86
N THR A 108 -11.69 -4.60 21.22
CA THR A 108 -11.57 -4.12 22.62
C THR A 108 -12.68 -3.15 23.04
N ASP A 109 -13.68 -2.93 22.17
CA ASP A 109 -14.79 -2.00 22.38
C ASP A 109 -14.35 -0.52 22.58
N GLU A 110 -13.17 -0.17 22.09
CA GLU A 110 -12.67 1.20 22.07
C GLU A 110 -13.33 2.05 20.96
N ALA A 111 -13.69 1.40 19.84
CA ALA A 111 -14.41 2.02 18.72
C ALA A 111 -15.40 1.03 18.08
N LYS A 112 -16.41 1.54 17.39
CA LYS A 112 -17.43 0.74 16.68
C LYS A 112 -17.32 0.85 15.17
N ILE A 113 -17.04 2.06 14.67
CA ILE A 113 -16.89 2.38 13.26
C ILE A 113 -15.60 3.16 13.07
N VAL A 114 -14.68 2.62 12.31
CA VAL A 114 -13.35 3.21 12.11
C VAL A 114 -13.09 3.45 10.62
N LEU A 115 -12.64 4.67 10.29
CA LEU A 115 -12.03 4.95 9.01
C LEU A 115 -10.55 4.57 9.09
N ALA A 116 -10.15 3.52 8.39
CA ALA A 116 -8.78 3.06 8.35
C ALA A 116 -8.18 3.20 6.95
N GLY A 117 -6.88 3.47 6.86
CA GLY A 117 -6.28 3.63 5.55
C GLY A 117 -4.79 3.93 5.59
N GLY A 118 -4.32 4.51 4.51
CA GLY A 118 -2.96 4.99 4.42
C GLY A 118 -2.78 6.01 3.30
N MET A 119 -1.71 6.77 3.40
CA MET A 119 -1.42 7.89 2.52
C MET A 119 0.09 8.08 2.37
N GLU A 120 0.50 8.62 1.23
CA GLU A 120 1.87 9.02 1.00
C GLU A 120 1.96 10.11 -0.07
N ALA A 121 2.86 11.08 0.11
CA ALA A 121 3.21 12.10 -0.88
C ALA A 121 4.73 12.14 -1.03
N MET A 122 5.28 11.16 -1.75
CA MET A 122 6.73 10.99 -1.91
C MET A 122 7.34 12.12 -2.74
N SER A 123 6.55 12.74 -3.62
CA SER A 123 6.96 13.92 -4.41
C SER A 123 7.23 15.16 -3.54
N GLN A 124 6.73 15.19 -2.30
CA GLN A 124 6.94 16.29 -1.36
C GLN A 124 8.03 16.02 -0.33
N ALA A 125 8.79 14.93 -0.48
CA ALA A 125 9.90 14.63 0.41
C ALA A 125 10.91 15.79 0.41
N PRO A 126 11.16 16.43 1.58
CA PRO A 126 11.99 17.63 1.63
C PRO A 126 13.48 17.26 1.56
N PHE A 127 14.28 18.19 1.07
CA PHE A 127 15.69 18.20 1.37
C PHE A 127 15.90 18.83 2.76
N VAL A 128 16.65 18.19 3.61
CA VAL A 128 16.84 18.61 5.00
C VAL A 128 18.30 18.95 5.31
N ILE A 129 18.48 19.91 6.21
CA ILE A 129 19.75 20.26 6.81
C ILE A 129 19.65 20.01 8.30
N ARG A 130 20.58 19.21 8.87
CA ARG A 130 20.67 18.98 10.31
C ARG A 130 21.59 20.00 10.93
N GLY A 131 21.11 20.87 11.78
CA GLY A 131 21.93 21.97 12.32
C GLY A 131 21.17 22.82 13.32
N ARG A 132 20.40 22.21 14.25
CA ARG A 132 19.68 22.96 15.29
C ARG A 132 20.62 23.70 16.25
N ASP A 133 21.84 23.21 16.43
CA ASP A 133 22.84 23.82 17.32
C ASP A 133 23.62 25.00 16.70
N GLY A 134 23.14 25.45 15.54
CA GLY A 134 23.75 26.53 14.76
C GLY A 134 24.39 26.02 13.47
N PHE A 135 24.27 26.83 12.42
CA PHE A 135 25.00 26.58 11.18
C PHE A 135 26.43 27.03 11.33
N THR A 136 27.36 26.11 11.56
CA THR A 136 28.68 26.31 11.07
C THR A 136 28.68 26.05 9.57
N LEU A 137 28.85 27.07 8.78
CA LEU A 137 29.22 26.94 7.36
C LEU A 137 30.60 26.27 7.29
N ALA A 138 30.64 24.98 7.67
CA ALA A 138 31.82 24.17 7.38
C ALA A 138 31.73 23.73 5.92
N PRO A 139 32.85 23.65 5.20
CA PRO A 139 32.90 22.95 3.93
C PRO A 139 32.42 21.53 4.15
N GLY A 140 31.16 21.20 3.72
CA GLY A 140 30.59 19.87 3.87
C GLY A 140 29.21 19.76 4.58
N GLY A 141 28.51 20.87 4.87
CA GLY A 141 27.10 20.81 5.26
C GLY A 141 26.33 20.05 4.19
N LYS A 142 25.89 18.82 4.51
CA LYS A 142 25.18 17.98 3.53
C LYS A 142 23.70 18.33 3.54
N LEU A 143 23.22 18.75 2.37
CA LEU A 143 21.80 18.72 2.06
C LEU A 143 21.41 17.24 1.88
N GLU A 144 20.53 16.71 2.75
CA GLU A 144 20.06 15.32 2.69
C GLU A 144 18.75 15.26 1.94
N ASP A 145 18.67 14.42 0.90
CA ASP A 145 17.40 14.03 0.28
C ASP A 145 16.67 13.07 1.22
N SER A 146 15.60 13.54 1.88
CA SER A 146 14.87 12.73 2.85
C SER A 146 14.17 11.50 2.22
N LEU A 147 13.88 11.54 0.93
CA LEU A 147 13.36 10.39 0.20
C LEU A 147 14.41 9.27 0.10
N MET A 148 15.63 9.63 -0.31
CA MET A 148 16.73 8.65 -0.42
C MET A 148 17.18 8.13 0.94
N VAL A 149 17.19 9.00 1.97
CA VAL A 149 17.48 8.59 3.35
C VAL A 149 16.45 7.60 3.88
N ALA A 150 15.15 7.78 3.56
CA ALA A 150 14.09 6.87 3.97
C ALA A 150 14.18 5.47 3.30
N LEU A 151 14.83 5.38 2.15
CA LEU A 151 15.04 4.11 1.42
C LEU A 151 16.35 3.41 1.82
N LEU A 152 17.17 4.02 2.67
CA LEU A 152 18.40 3.45 3.22
C LEU A 152 18.13 2.93 4.64
N ASP A 153 18.24 1.64 4.84
CA ASP A 153 18.26 1.08 6.20
C ASP A 153 19.62 1.36 6.85
N SER A 154 19.63 2.30 7.77
CA SER A 154 20.85 2.71 8.49
C SER A 154 21.39 1.63 9.43
N TYR A 155 20.57 0.65 9.83
CA TYR A 155 21.00 -0.46 10.68
C TYR A 155 21.87 -1.45 9.91
N CYS A 156 21.47 -1.86 8.71
CA CYS A 156 22.25 -2.78 7.89
C CYS A 156 23.09 -2.08 6.81
N GLY A 157 23.00 -0.76 6.67
CA GLY A 157 23.77 0.04 5.72
C GLY A 157 23.40 -0.21 4.25
N SER A 158 22.17 -0.66 3.96
CA SER A 158 21.78 -1.07 2.62
C SER A 158 20.50 -0.34 2.16
N TYR A 159 20.46 0.06 0.88
CA TYR A 159 19.22 0.49 0.27
C TYR A 159 18.25 -0.69 0.11
N MET A 160 16.96 -0.39 0.12
CA MET A 160 15.91 -1.42 -0.04
C MET A 160 16.10 -2.26 -1.30
N ALA A 161 16.52 -1.65 -2.39
CA ALA A 161 16.82 -2.36 -3.64
C ALA A 161 17.95 -3.39 -3.47
N ASN A 162 19.03 -3.04 -2.76
CA ASN A 162 20.14 -3.97 -2.52
C ASN A 162 19.72 -5.16 -1.65
N THR A 163 18.84 -4.94 -0.66
CA THR A 163 18.28 -6.03 0.15
C THR A 163 17.41 -6.97 -0.68
N ALA A 164 16.67 -6.43 -1.65
CA ALA A 164 15.87 -7.22 -2.60
C ALA A 164 16.76 -8.01 -3.57
N GLU A 165 17.84 -7.41 -4.07
CA GLU A 165 18.85 -8.10 -4.90
C GLU A 165 19.51 -9.26 -4.16
N LEU A 166 19.89 -9.02 -2.90
CA LEU A 166 20.50 -10.07 -2.07
C LEU A 166 19.56 -11.24 -1.88
N TYR A 167 18.29 -10.98 -1.52
CA TYR A 167 17.30 -12.05 -1.35
C TYR A 167 17.01 -12.76 -2.66
N GLY A 168 16.84 -12.02 -3.77
CA GLY A 168 16.65 -12.60 -5.10
C GLY A 168 17.83 -13.49 -5.53
N SER A 169 19.06 -13.04 -5.31
CA SER A 169 20.26 -13.82 -5.65
C SER A 169 20.37 -15.12 -4.84
N GLN A 170 20.04 -15.09 -3.55
CA GLN A 170 19.99 -16.29 -2.69
C GLN A 170 18.98 -17.32 -3.20
N GLN A 171 17.94 -16.88 -3.89
CA GLN A 171 16.91 -17.73 -4.50
C GLN A 171 17.18 -18.06 -5.98
N GLY A 172 18.29 -17.58 -6.55
CA GLY A 172 18.66 -17.83 -7.96
C GLY A 172 17.81 -17.04 -8.96
N ILE A 173 17.27 -15.90 -8.58
CA ILE A 173 16.45 -15.04 -9.45
C ILE A 173 17.37 -14.20 -10.35
N THR A 174 17.26 -14.42 -11.68
CA THR A 174 18.07 -13.70 -12.68
C THR A 174 17.46 -12.34 -13.06
N ARG A 175 18.21 -11.52 -13.79
CA ARG A 175 17.72 -10.26 -14.34
C ARG A 175 16.59 -10.48 -15.35
N GLU A 176 16.70 -11.47 -16.21
CA GLU A 176 15.70 -11.82 -17.22
C GLU A 176 14.38 -12.19 -16.56
N MET A 177 14.40 -13.04 -15.53
CA MET A 177 13.20 -13.40 -14.75
C MET A 177 12.52 -12.17 -14.15
N GLN A 178 13.30 -11.20 -13.66
CA GLN A 178 12.78 -9.95 -13.10
C GLN A 178 12.11 -9.07 -14.18
N ASP A 179 12.73 -8.95 -15.35
CA ASP A 179 12.19 -8.18 -16.46
C ASP A 179 10.92 -8.83 -17.05
N GLU A 180 10.87 -10.16 -17.18
CA GLU A 180 9.67 -10.91 -17.57
C GLU A 180 8.52 -10.68 -16.60
N PHE A 181 8.80 -10.72 -15.30
CA PHE A 181 7.78 -10.43 -14.29
C PHE A 181 7.30 -8.99 -14.34
N ALA A 182 8.21 -8.02 -14.54
CA ALA A 182 7.86 -6.62 -14.68
C ALA A 182 6.95 -6.38 -15.90
N LEU A 183 7.26 -7.03 -17.03
CA LEU A 183 6.40 -6.99 -18.22
C LEU A 183 5.01 -7.58 -17.94
N ARG A 184 4.93 -8.70 -17.18
CA ARG A 184 3.66 -9.28 -16.76
C ARG A 184 2.85 -8.30 -15.92
N SER A 185 3.46 -7.65 -14.92
CA SER A 185 2.77 -6.67 -14.07
C SER A 185 2.14 -5.55 -14.92
N GLN A 186 2.88 -4.99 -15.90
CA GLN A 186 2.38 -3.97 -16.81
C GLN A 186 1.22 -4.48 -17.68
N LYS A 187 1.33 -5.68 -18.23
CA LYS A 187 0.27 -6.30 -19.05
C LYS A 187 -1.01 -6.54 -18.25
N CYS A 188 -0.90 -7.13 -17.06
CA CYS A 188 -2.04 -7.38 -16.18
C CYS A 188 -2.75 -6.07 -15.80
N ALA A 189 -1.98 -5.00 -15.50
CA ALA A 189 -2.55 -3.69 -15.21
C ALA A 189 -3.27 -3.10 -16.43
N ASP A 190 -2.69 -3.18 -17.61
CA ASP A 190 -3.30 -2.67 -18.85
C ASP A 190 -4.62 -3.40 -19.18
N GLU A 191 -4.62 -4.73 -19.07
CA GLU A 191 -5.82 -5.55 -19.23
C GLU A 191 -6.90 -5.23 -18.18
N ALA A 192 -6.49 -4.99 -16.94
CA ALA A 192 -7.40 -4.62 -15.86
C ALA A 192 -8.07 -3.26 -16.12
N TYR A 193 -7.30 -2.29 -16.61
CA TYR A 193 -7.83 -0.99 -17.01
C TYR A 193 -8.78 -1.07 -18.20
N LYS A 194 -8.40 -1.78 -19.26
CA LYS A 194 -9.26 -1.99 -20.44
C LYS A 194 -10.58 -2.68 -20.10
N ALA A 195 -10.56 -3.58 -19.12
CA ALA A 195 -11.73 -4.29 -18.64
C ALA A 195 -12.57 -3.53 -17.58
N GLY A 196 -12.17 -2.33 -17.18
CA GLY A 196 -12.87 -1.53 -16.17
C GLY A 196 -12.72 -2.03 -14.73
N ARG A 197 -11.79 -2.95 -14.46
CA ARG A 197 -11.66 -3.58 -13.13
C ARG A 197 -11.07 -2.65 -12.07
N ILE A 198 -10.12 -1.82 -12.46
CA ILE A 198 -9.44 -0.88 -11.54
C ILE A 198 -10.32 0.32 -11.22
N GLN A 199 -11.15 0.77 -12.14
CA GLN A 199 -12.01 1.94 -11.97
C GLN A 199 -12.97 1.82 -10.79
N GLU A 200 -13.38 0.60 -10.43
CA GLU A 200 -14.26 0.37 -9.28
C GLU A 200 -13.66 0.80 -7.93
N GLU A 201 -12.33 0.75 -7.80
CA GLU A 201 -11.67 1.12 -6.55
C GLU A 201 -11.25 2.61 -6.52
N LEU A 202 -11.24 3.29 -7.67
CA LEU A 202 -10.74 4.65 -7.79
C LEU A 202 -11.75 5.73 -7.39
N VAL A 203 -11.23 6.79 -6.77
CA VAL A 203 -11.89 8.07 -6.60
C VAL A 203 -11.12 9.09 -7.42
N PRO A 204 -11.73 9.69 -8.46
CA PRO A 204 -11.08 10.72 -9.27
C PRO A 204 -10.60 11.91 -8.43
N VAL A 205 -9.42 12.44 -8.75
CA VAL A 205 -8.84 13.60 -8.08
C VAL A 205 -8.92 14.82 -8.97
N SER A 206 -9.60 15.89 -8.52
CA SER A 206 -9.59 17.18 -9.19
C SER A 206 -8.21 17.81 -9.07
N LEU A 207 -7.55 18.04 -10.20
CA LEU A 207 -6.20 18.57 -10.23
C LEU A 207 -6.16 20.06 -9.92
N ARG A 208 -5.05 20.48 -9.33
CA ARG A 208 -4.78 21.89 -9.02
C ARG A 208 -3.36 22.28 -9.41
N ASN A 209 -3.14 23.57 -9.59
CA ASN A 209 -1.81 24.12 -9.79
C ASN A 209 -1.11 24.34 -8.41
N HIS A 210 0.14 24.82 -8.45
CA HIS A 210 0.96 25.10 -7.26
C HIS A 210 0.38 26.20 -6.34
N LYS A 211 -0.59 26.99 -6.82
CA LYS A 211 -1.31 27.99 -6.02
C LYS A 211 -2.57 27.41 -5.34
N GLY A 212 -2.88 26.15 -5.57
CA GLY A 212 -4.09 25.47 -5.06
C GLY A 212 -5.35 25.73 -5.89
N GLU A 213 -5.25 26.39 -7.04
CA GLU A 213 -6.39 26.69 -7.92
C GLU A 213 -6.69 25.46 -8.79
N SER A 214 -7.98 25.12 -8.96
CA SER A 214 -8.40 24.03 -9.83
C SER A 214 -7.97 24.28 -11.28
N THR A 215 -7.41 23.25 -11.91
CA THR A 215 -7.08 23.28 -13.36
C THR A 215 -8.26 22.90 -14.25
N GLY A 216 -9.35 22.41 -13.68
CA GLY A 216 -10.48 21.83 -14.41
C GLY A 216 -10.21 20.40 -14.90
N GLU A 217 -9.02 19.87 -14.71
CA GLU A 217 -8.68 18.50 -15.07
C GLU A 217 -8.92 17.53 -13.91
N MET A 218 -9.18 16.25 -14.25
CA MET A 218 -9.30 15.15 -13.30
C MET A 218 -8.23 14.11 -13.57
N LEU A 219 -7.62 13.58 -12.51
CA LEU A 219 -6.85 12.35 -12.58
C LEU A 219 -7.78 11.17 -12.28
N THR A 220 -7.98 10.30 -13.27
CA THR A 220 -8.91 9.16 -13.22
C THR A 220 -8.20 7.81 -13.33
N GLU A 221 -6.90 7.79 -13.58
CA GLU A 221 -6.09 6.59 -13.76
C GLU A 221 -4.73 6.73 -13.09
N ASP A 222 -4.14 5.60 -12.70
CA ASP A 222 -2.76 5.55 -12.21
C ASP A 222 -1.80 5.99 -13.32
N ASP A 223 -1.05 7.06 -13.13
CA ASP A 223 -0.23 7.67 -14.19
C ASP A 223 1.21 7.12 -14.26
N HIS A 224 1.54 6.14 -13.41
CA HIS A 224 2.82 5.44 -13.44
C HIS A 224 2.86 4.33 -14.50
N ARG A 225 1.71 3.80 -14.92
CA ARG A 225 1.60 2.70 -15.89
C ARG A 225 2.34 2.97 -17.19
N ARG A 226 2.92 1.90 -17.76
CA ARG A 226 3.66 1.93 -19.02
C ARG A 226 3.20 0.79 -19.94
N PRO A 227 2.02 0.88 -20.56
CA PRO A 227 1.44 -0.21 -21.35
C PRO A 227 2.29 -0.57 -22.59
N GLN A 228 3.20 0.30 -23.05
CA GLN A 228 4.11 0.04 -24.16
C GLN A 228 5.42 -0.66 -23.72
N THR A 229 5.52 -1.15 -22.51
CA THR A 229 6.72 -1.86 -22.02
C THR A 229 6.98 -3.10 -22.88
N THR A 230 8.24 -3.31 -23.28
CA THR A 230 8.71 -4.50 -24.01
C THR A 230 9.93 -5.10 -23.33
N MET A 231 10.21 -6.39 -23.58
CA MET A 231 11.41 -7.04 -23.05
C MET A 231 12.70 -6.37 -23.53
N GLU A 232 12.75 -5.95 -24.80
CA GLU A 232 13.91 -5.23 -25.38
C GLU A 232 14.13 -3.89 -24.71
N GLY A 233 13.03 -3.20 -24.32
CA GLY A 233 13.09 -1.95 -23.58
C GLY A 233 13.63 -2.16 -22.17
N LEU A 234 13.15 -3.17 -21.48
CA LEU A 234 13.61 -3.52 -20.11
C LEU A 234 15.07 -3.96 -20.10
N ALA A 235 15.50 -4.80 -21.04
CA ALA A 235 16.88 -5.29 -21.13
C ALA A 235 17.92 -4.18 -21.30
N LYS A 236 17.55 -3.02 -21.92
CA LYS A 236 18.42 -1.87 -22.11
C LYS A 236 18.62 -1.01 -20.85
N LEU A 237 17.79 -1.21 -19.80
CA LEU A 237 17.88 -0.43 -18.59
C LEU A 237 19.11 -0.83 -17.77
N LYS A 238 19.82 0.20 -17.30
CA LYS A 238 20.98 0.02 -16.43
C LYS A 238 20.52 -0.29 -14.99
N PRO A 239 21.32 -1.04 -14.22
CA PRO A 239 21.09 -1.19 -12.80
C PRO A 239 20.96 0.16 -12.09
N ALA A 240 19.97 0.28 -11.20
CA ALA A 240 19.72 1.52 -10.45
C ALA A 240 20.63 1.65 -9.22
N PHE A 241 21.08 0.53 -8.64
CA PHE A 241 21.86 0.47 -7.42
C PHE A 241 23.11 -0.40 -7.60
N GLY A 242 24.23 0.24 -7.97
CA GLY A 242 25.50 -0.45 -8.16
C GLY A 242 25.73 -1.00 -9.59
N LYS A 243 27.00 -1.13 -9.98
CA LYS A 243 27.39 -1.48 -11.35
C LYS A 243 26.96 -2.89 -11.81
N ASN A 244 26.87 -3.82 -10.86
CA ASN A 244 26.56 -5.24 -11.12
C ASN A 244 25.17 -5.65 -10.59
N GLY A 245 24.30 -4.67 -10.30
CA GLY A 245 22.95 -4.92 -9.81
C GLY A 245 22.02 -5.48 -10.89
N THR A 246 20.91 -6.05 -10.46
CA THR A 246 19.85 -6.60 -11.33
C THR A 246 18.56 -5.78 -11.27
N VAL A 247 18.38 -4.98 -10.20
CA VAL A 247 17.25 -4.07 -10.05
C VAL A 247 17.43 -2.84 -10.92
N THR A 248 16.40 -2.52 -11.69
CA THR A 248 16.34 -1.36 -12.60
C THR A 248 15.09 -0.54 -12.37
N ALA A 249 14.99 0.63 -12.97
CA ALA A 249 13.76 1.43 -12.96
C ALA A 249 12.56 0.74 -13.66
N GLY A 250 12.79 -0.35 -14.40
CA GLY A 250 11.73 -1.09 -15.09
C GLY A 250 11.19 -2.28 -14.30
N ASN A 251 11.97 -2.83 -13.35
CA ASN A 251 11.61 -4.01 -12.56
C ASN A 251 11.52 -3.72 -11.04
N ALA A 252 11.53 -2.43 -10.66
CA ALA A 252 11.22 -1.93 -9.33
C ALA A 252 9.86 -1.22 -9.33
N SER A 253 9.22 -1.14 -8.16
CA SER A 253 8.02 -0.33 -7.99
C SER A 253 8.28 1.16 -8.21
N GLY A 254 7.27 1.87 -8.69
CA GLY A 254 7.35 3.33 -8.86
C GLY A 254 7.27 4.08 -7.54
N ILE A 255 8.07 5.15 -7.44
CA ILE A 255 7.89 6.20 -6.43
C ILE A 255 6.67 7.01 -6.86
N VAL A 256 5.64 7.09 -6.02
CA VAL A 256 4.35 7.68 -6.36
C VAL A 256 3.67 8.32 -5.15
N ASP A 257 2.67 9.16 -5.41
CA ASP A 257 1.81 9.80 -4.43
C ASP A 257 0.42 9.13 -4.46
N GLY A 258 -0.24 8.98 -3.31
CA GLY A 258 -1.59 8.43 -3.27
C GLY A 258 -2.15 8.17 -1.88
N GLY A 259 -3.45 7.93 -1.83
CA GLY A 259 -4.18 7.56 -0.62
C GLY A 259 -5.14 6.40 -0.87
N ALA A 260 -5.38 5.60 0.17
CA ALA A 260 -6.33 4.50 0.16
C ALA A 260 -7.02 4.40 1.52
N ALA A 261 -8.31 4.07 1.54
CA ALA A 261 -9.09 4.01 2.76
C ALA A 261 -10.15 2.90 2.70
N VAL A 262 -10.46 2.35 3.86
CA VAL A 262 -11.54 1.38 4.09
C VAL A 262 -12.36 1.79 5.31
N VAL A 263 -13.64 1.40 5.31
CA VAL A 263 -14.52 1.50 6.49
C VAL A 263 -14.56 0.15 7.19
N VAL A 264 -14.21 0.15 8.48
CA VAL A 264 -14.08 -1.07 9.29
C VAL A 264 -15.06 -1.00 10.47
N MET A 265 -15.78 -2.09 10.74
CA MET A 265 -16.65 -2.25 11.91
C MET A 265 -16.81 -3.73 12.25
N SER A 266 -17.49 -4.06 13.36
CA SER A 266 -17.86 -5.45 13.61
C SER A 266 -18.82 -5.94 12.53
N LEU A 267 -18.67 -7.20 12.10
CA LEU A 267 -19.55 -7.82 11.11
C LEU A 267 -21.01 -7.84 11.58
N GLU A 268 -21.22 -8.09 12.88
CA GLU A 268 -22.54 -8.06 13.49
C GLU A 268 -23.22 -6.69 13.33
N ASN A 269 -22.49 -5.60 13.59
CA ASN A 269 -23.01 -4.24 13.44
C ASN A 269 -23.31 -3.93 11.95
N ALA A 270 -22.44 -4.34 11.03
CA ALA A 270 -22.67 -4.16 9.60
C ALA A 270 -23.97 -4.85 9.13
N LEU A 271 -24.17 -6.10 9.53
CA LEU A 271 -25.35 -6.88 9.16
C LEU A 271 -26.64 -6.33 9.81
N LYS A 272 -26.60 -5.92 11.09
CA LYS A 272 -27.74 -5.27 11.77
C LYS A 272 -28.18 -3.98 11.08
N ARG A 273 -27.27 -3.28 10.43
CA ARG A 273 -27.54 -2.07 9.64
C ARG A 273 -28.00 -2.36 8.20
N GLY A 274 -28.06 -3.63 7.81
CA GLY A 274 -28.39 -4.03 6.43
C GLY A 274 -27.29 -3.69 5.41
N LEU A 275 -26.07 -3.43 5.88
CA LEU A 275 -24.93 -3.17 4.99
C LEU A 275 -24.48 -4.47 4.30
N LYS A 276 -23.85 -4.32 3.13
CA LYS A 276 -23.26 -5.41 2.36
C LYS A 276 -21.74 -5.25 2.34
N PRO A 277 -21.01 -5.77 3.34
CA PRO A 277 -19.56 -5.63 3.38
C PRO A 277 -18.88 -6.21 2.14
N LEU A 278 -17.75 -5.61 1.73
CA LEU A 278 -16.88 -6.18 0.71
C LEU A 278 -16.33 -7.53 1.15
N GLY A 279 -16.00 -7.63 2.46
CA GLY A 279 -15.48 -8.85 3.03
C GLY A 279 -15.27 -8.73 4.53
N ARG A 280 -14.71 -9.80 5.12
CA ARG A 280 -14.31 -9.81 6.52
C ARG A 280 -12.84 -10.18 6.66
N LEU A 281 -12.23 -9.70 7.73
CA LEU A 281 -10.89 -10.06 8.14
C LEU A 281 -10.92 -11.42 8.83
N VAL A 282 -10.14 -12.40 8.32
CA VAL A 282 -10.09 -13.75 8.86
C VAL A 282 -8.88 -13.96 9.78
N GLY A 283 -7.75 -13.38 9.40
CA GLY A 283 -6.54 -13.44 10.20
C GLY A 283 -5.46 -12.51 9.66
N TRP A 284 -4.50 -12.18 10.51
CA TRP A 284 -3.32 -11.41 10.11
C TRP A 284 -2.06 -11.92 10.78
N GLY A 285 -0.92 -11.69 10.13
CA GLY A 285 0.39 -12.03 10.63
C GLY A 285 1.37 -10.88 10.43
N ILE A 286 2.22 -10.68 11.42
CA ILE A 286 3.33 -9.73 11.37
C ILE A 286 4.56 -10.49 11.82
N ALA A 287 5.67 -10.33 11.11
CA ALA A 287 6.91 -11.04 11.40
C ALA A 287 8.14 -10.15 11.16
N GLY A 288 9.19 -10.37 11.94
CA GLY A 288 10.52 -9.83 11.70
C GLY A 288 11.37 -10.84 10.93
N VAL A 289 12.29 -10.33 10.11
CA VAL A 289 13.32 -11.08 9.38
C VAL A 289 14.64 -10.30 9.42
N ASP A 290 15.73 -10.89 8.96
CA ASP A 290 17.00 -10.17 8.80
C ASP A 290 16.79 -8.95 7.88
N PRO A 291 17.13 -7.72 8.35
CA PRO A 291 17.01 -6.50 7.55
C PRO A 291 17.74 -6.55 6.21
N LYS A 292 18.83 -7.29 6.11
CA LYS A 292 19.58 -7.48 4.86
C LYS A 292 18.81 -8.18 3.76
N VAL A 293 17.76 -8.91 4.13
CA VAL A 293 16.86 -9.62 3.21
C VAL A 293 15.40 -9.28 3.51
N MET A 294 15.09 -7.98 3.70
CA MET A 294 13.75 -7.51 4.08
C MET A 294 12.66 -8.06 3.17
N GLY A 295 12.98 -8.31 1.90
CA GLY A 295 12.05 -8.88 0.91
C GLY A 295 11.44 -10.22 1.30
N ARG A 296 12.04 -10.96 2.25
CA ARG A 296 11.55 -12.22 2.79
C ARG A 296 10.37 -12.05 3.75
N GLY A 297 10.15 -10.85 4.27
CA GLY A 297 9.10 -10.55 5.27
C GLY A 297 7.72 -11.15 4.99
N PRO A 298 7.20 -11.12 3.73
CA PRO A 298 5.94 -11.75 3.35
C PRO A 298 5.83 -13.23 3.69
N VAL A 299 6.94 -13.97 3.64
CA VAL A 299 6.93 -15.43 3.83
C VAL A 299 6.48 -15.82 5.25
N PRO A 300 7.18 -15.44 6.33
CA PRO A 300 6.72 -15.76 7.67
C PRO A 300 5.40 -15.06 8.04
N ALA A 301 5.17 -13.84 7.57
CA ALA A 301 3.93 -13.11 7.85
C ALA A 301 2.71 -13.84 7.28
N SER A 302 2.79 -14.34 6.03
CA SER A 302 1.72 -15.12 5.39
C SER A 302 1.46 -16.43 6.12
N LYS A 303 2.50 -17.15 6.54
CA LYS A 303 2.36 -18.40 7.32
C LYS A 303 1.61 -18.15 8.63
N ILE A 304 1.95 -17.06 9.35
CA ILE A 304 1.26 -16.67 10.58
C ILE A 304 -0.21 -16.30 10.30
N ALA A 305 -0.47 -15.52 9.24
CA ALA A 305 -1.83 -15.11 8.88
C ALA A 305 -2.71 -16.32 8.53
N LEU A 306 -2.20 -17.26 7.73
CA LEU A 306 -2.88 -18.50 7.36
C LEU A 306 -3.14 -19.39 8.58
N GLN A 307 -2.16 -19.53 9.47
CA GLN A 307 -2.33 -20.29 10.73
C GLN A 307 -3.44 -19.70 11.58
N LYS A 308 -3.49 -18.37 11.77
CA LYS A 308 -4.56 -17.70 12.52
C LYS A 308 -5.92 -17.81 11.84
N ALA A 309 -5.96 -17.84 10.52
CA ALA A 309 -7.16 -18.08 9.73
C ALA A 309 -7.62 -19.55 9.77
N ALA A 310 -6.80 -20.48 10.27
CA ALA A 310 -6.99 -21.93 10.18
C ALA A 310 -7.17 -22.41 8.72
N LEU A 311 -6.39 -21.84 7.79
CA LEU A 311 -6.41 -22.14 6.37
C LEU A 311 -5.00 -22.54 5.89
N SER A 312 -4.93 -23.41 4.88
CA SER A 312 -3.72 -23.62 4.09
C SER A 312 -3.73 -22.73 2.84
N LEU A 313 -2.57 -22.56 2.21
CA LEU A 313 -2.41 -21.75 1.00
C LEU A 313 -3.31 -22.24 -0.15
N ASP A 314 -3.59 -23.54 -0.23
CA ASP A 314 -4.41 -24.15 -1.28
C ASP A 314 -5.87 -23.65 -1.26
N TYR A 315 -6.38 -23.22 -0.09
CA TYR A 315 -7.71 -22.62 0.05
C TYR A 315 -7.76 -21.16 -0.38
N ILE A 316 -6.61 -20.55 -0.68
CA ILE A 316 -6.57 -19.15 -1.12
C ILE A 316 -6.82 -19.09 -2.63
N ASP A 317 -7.87 -18.36 -2.99
CA ASP A 317 -8.29 -18.19 -4.38
C ASP A 317 -7.48 -17.13 -5.12
N LEU A 318 -7.19 -15.99 -4.46
CA LEU A 318 -6.45 -14.87 -5.02
C LEU A 318 -5.43 -14.33 -4.00
N ILE A 319 -4.34 -13.78 -4.50
CA ILE A 319 -3.25 -13.29 -3.68
C ILE A 319 -2.79 -11.92 -4.21
N GLU A 320 -2.59 -10.97 -3.31
CA GLU A 320 -1.91 -9.71 -3.59
C GLU A 320 -0.58 -9.66 -2.81
N VAL A 321 0.53 -9.70 -3.50
CA VAL A 321 1.87 -9.52 -2.94
C VAL A 321 2.39 -8.17 -3.40
N ASN A 322 2.83 -7.31 -2.47
CA ASN A 322 3.44 -6.06 -2.87
C ASN A 322 4.69 -6.30 -3.73
N GLU A 323 4.70 -5.73 -4.93
CA GLU A 323 5.82 -5.79 -5.87
C GLU A 323 6.79 -4.64 -5.60
N ALA A 324 7.42 -4.62 -4.43
CA ALA A 324 8.42 -3.58 -4.15
C ALA A 324 9.58 -3.66 -5.16
N PHE A 325 9.99 -4.88 -5.48
CA PHE A 325 10.98 -5.21 -6.52
C PHE A 325 10.64 -6.57 -7.12
N ALA A 326 10.82 -6.76 -8.42
CA ALA A 326 10.61 -8.06 -9.06
C ALA A 326 11.47 -9.17 -8.46
N ALA A 327 12.73 -8.86 -8.11
CA ALA A 327 13.64 -9.79 -7.41
C ALA A 327 13.03 -10.30 -6.10
N GLN A 328 12.49 -9.39 -5.29
CA GLN A 328 11.86 -9.70 -4.01
C GLN A 328 10.58 -10.54 -4.21
N TYR A 329 9.72 -10.14 -5.15
CA TYR A 329 8.47 -10.84 -5.42
C TYR A 329 8.73 -12.30 -5.85
N LEU A 330 9.61 -12.50 -6.84
CA LEU A 330 9.93 -13.82 -7.36
C LEU A 330 10.55 -14.75 -6.31
N ALA A 331 11.35 -14.18 -5.40
CA ALA A 331 11.92 -14.94 -4.29
C ALA A 331 10.82 -15.38 -3.28
N VAL A 332 9.84 -14.50 -3.00
CA VAL A 332 8.66 -14.82 -2.17
C VAL A 332 7.79 -15.86 -2.85
N GLU A 333 7.51 -15.70 -4.15
CA GLU A 333 6.73 -16.67 -4.95
C GLU A 333 7.34 -18.06 -4.84
N LYS A 334 8.66 -18.17 -5.03
CA LYS A 334 9.39 -19.44 -4.95
C LYS A 334 9.36 -20.04 -3.54
N GLU A 335 9.61 -19.25 -2.49
CA GLU A 335 9.69 -19.75 -1.11
C GLU A 335 8.32 -20.14 -0.54
N LEU A 336 7.24 -19.50 -0.96
CA LEU A 336 5.87 -19.85 -0.58
C LEU A 336 5.22 -20.88 -1.51
N GLY A 337 5.77 -21.12 -2.70
CA GLY A 337 5.17 -21.98 -3.72
C GLY A 337 3.88 -21.39 -4.29
N LEU A 338 3.87 -20.08 -4.58
CA LEU A 338 2.67 -19.39 -5.08
C LEU A 338 2.35 -19.79 -6.53
N ASP A 339 1.08 -19.98 -6.82
CA ASP A 339 0.57 -20.08 -8.19
C ASP A 339 0.44 -18.66 -8.76
N ARG A 340 1.32 -18.31 -9.71
CA ARG A 340 1.40 -17.00 -10.35
C ARG A 340 0.10 -16.54 -10.99
N GLU A 341 -0.74 -17.48 -11.46
CA GLU A 341 -2.03 -17.15 -12.08
C GLU A 341 -3.07 -16.64 -11.07
N LYS A 342 -2.82 -16.87 -9.77
CA LYS A 342 -3.64 -16.34 -8.68
C LYS A 342 -3.10 -15.03 -8.09
N VAL A 343 -1.88 -14.61 -8.49
CA VAL A 343 -1.19 -13.48 -7.84
C VAL A 343 -1.21 -12.23 -8.72
N ASN A 344 -1.56 -11.09 -8.09
CA ASN A 344 -1.53 -9.76 -8.71
C ASN A 344 -2.19 -9.76 -10.10
N VAL A 345 -3.37 -10.34 -10.18
CA VAL A 345 -4.07 -10.58 -11.46
C VAL A 345 -4.50 -9.30 -12.18
N ASN A 346 -4.44 -8.16 -11.49
CA ASN A 346 -4.70 -6.82 -12.03
C ASN A 346 -3.42 -5.97 -12.13
N GLY A 347 -2.25 -6.61 -12.12
CA GLY A 347 -0.97 -5.93 -12.00
C GLY A 347 -0.68 -5.51 -10.55
N GLY A 348 0.51 -5.06 -10.28
CA GLY A 348 0.96 -4.68 -8.95
C GLY A 348 1.79 -3.39 -8.94
N ALA A 349 2.60 -3.21 -7.91
CA ALA A 349 3.30 -1.95 -7.65
C ALA A 349 4.34 -1.56 -8.72
N ILE A 350 4.85 -2.52 -9.50
CA ILE A 350 5.74 -2.22 -10.63
C ILE A 350 4.99 -1.41 -11.69
N ALA A 351 3.73 -1.75 -11.94
CA ALA A 351 2.89 -1.04 -12.89
C ALA A 351 2.18 0.17 -12.27
N LEU A 352 1.58 0.00 -11.08
CA LEU A 352 0.70 1.00 -10.45
C LEU A 352 1.47 2.02 -9.58
N GLY A 353 2.63 1.61 -9.02
CA GLY A 353 3.39 2.38 -8.06
C GLY A 353 3.20 1.90 -6.61
N HIS A 354 4.06 2.42 -5.70
CA HIS A 354 4.13 2.01 -4.30
C HIS A 354 4.17 3.21 -3.36
N PRO A 355 3.03 3.91 -3.13
CA PRO A 355 2.96 4.93 -2.09
C PRO A 355 2.96 4.22 -0.74
N LEU A 356 4.10 4.28 -0.01
CA LEU A 356 4.43 3.38 1.11
C LEU A 356 3.28 3.18 2.09
N GLY A 357 2.76 4.27 2.64
CA GLY A 357 1.68 4.23 3.64
C GLY A 357 0.34 3.72 3.09
N ALA A 358 0.04 3.98 1.81
CA ALA A 358 -1.24 3.61 1.20
C ALA A 358 -1.27 2.18 0.65
N THR A 359 -0.11 1.62 0.29
CA THR A 359 -0.02 0.34 -0.44
C THR A 359 -0.73 -0.80 0.28
N GLY A 360 -0.52 -0.95 1.59
CA GLY A 360 -1.14 -2.05 2.34
C GLY A 360 -2.67 -2.04 2.26
N THR A 361 -3.29 -0.87 2.33
CA THR A 361 -4.74 -0.70 2.18
C THR A 361 -5.17 -0.98 0.73
N ARG A 362 -4.41 -0.51 -0.28
CA ARG A 362 -4.67 -0.79 -1.69
C ARG A 362 -4.69 -2.29 -1.98
N LEU A 363 -3.72 -3.06 -1.48
CA LEU A 363 -3.68 -4.51 -1.66
C LEU A 363 -4.97 -5.18 -1.18
N VAL A 364 -5.47 -4.78 -0.02
CA VAL A 364 -6.71 -5.32 0.56
C VAL A 364 -7.93 -4.91 -0.27
N ILE A 365 -8.01 -3.66 -0.72
CA ILE A 365 -9.12 -3.16 -1.55
C ILE A 365 -9.16 -3.91 -2.88
N THR A 366 -8.04 -3.94 -3.61
CA THR A 366 -7.95 -4.61 -4.92
C THR A 366 -8.33 -6.08 -4.81
N LEU A 367 -7.81 -6.76 -3.78
CA LEU A 367 -8.10 -8.17 -3.52
C LEU A 367 -9.59 -8.43 -3.28
N LEU A 368 -10.24 -7.62 -2.42
CA LEU A 368 -11.65 -7.79 -2.09
C LEU A 368 -12.58 -7.52 -3.30
N TYR A 369 -12.29 -6.47 -4.08
CA TYR A 369 -13.03 -6.20 -5.30
C TYR A 369 -12.88 -7.34 -6.32
N GLU A 370 -11.68 -7.89 -6.47
CA GLU A 370 -11.43 -8.95 -7.44
C GLU A 370 -12.04 -10.30 -6.99
N LEU A 371 -11.97 -10.63 -5.71
CA LEU A 371 -12.66 -11.79 -5.13
C LEU A 371 -14.16 -11.71 -5.41
N ARG A 372 -14.79 -10.56 -5.14
CA ARG A 372 -16.20 -10.33 -5.41
C ARG A 372 -16.55 -10.50 -6.90
N ARG A 373 -15.75 -9.91 -7.79
CA ARG A 373 -15.97 -9.97 -9.25
C ARG A 373 -15.89 -11.40 -9.79
N ARG A 374 -14.99 -12.20 -9.24
CA ARG A 374 -14.81 -13.60 -9.65
C ARG A 374 -15.64 -14.60 -8.86
N HIS A 375 -16.48 -14.16 -7.93
CA HIS A 375 -17.22 -15.01 -7.00
C HIS A 375 -16.30 -16.01 -6.27
N LYS A 376 -15.13 -15.51 -5.84
CA LYS A 376 -14.13 -16.24 -5.08
C LYS A 376 -14.23 -15.89 -3.60
N LYS A 377 -13.71 -16.77 -2.73
CA LYS A 377 -13.98 -16.69 -1.30
C LYS A 377 -12.82 -16.12 -0.51
N TYR A 378 -11.64 -16.71 -0.59
CA TYR A 378 -10.53 -16.36 0.27
C TYR A 378 -9.40 -15.67 -0.50
N GLY A 379 -8.86 -14.63 0.11
CA GLY A 379 -7.70 -13.91 -0.41
C GLY A 379 -6.63 -13.68 0.64
N LEU A 380 -5.38 -13.58 0.17
CA LEU A 380 -4.21 -13.25 0.96
C LEU A 380 -3.56 -11.98 0.42
N ALA A 381 -3.44 -10.94 1.25
CA ALA A 381 -2.66 -9.75 0.93
C ALA A 381 -1.40 -9.73 1.80
N THR A 382 -0.23 -9.44 1.21
CA THR A 382 1.04 -9.38 1.97
C THR A 382 2.02 -8.36 1.40
N ALA A 383 2.85 -7.80 2.30
CA ALA A 383 3.87 -6.82 1.93
C ALA A 383 5.16 -7.05 2.73
N CYS A 384 6.30 -6.87 2.06
CA CYS A 384 7.58 -6.68 2.70
C CYS A 384 7.68 -5.27 3.29
N ILE A 385 8.50 -5.09 4.29
CA ILE A 385 8.62 -3.84 5.04
C ILE A 385 10.10 -3.57 5.28
N GLY A 386 10.53 -2.36 4.99
CA GLY A 386 11.89 -1.91 5.30
C GLY A 386 12.26 -2.16 6.78
N GLY A 387 13.53 -2.36 7.06
CA GLY A 387 14.00 -2.75 8.39
C GLY A 387 13.80 -4.23 8.72
N GLY A 388 13.43 -5.07 7.72
CA GLY A 388 13.34 -6.51 7.90
C GLY A 388 12.07 -6.97 8.59
N GLN A 389 10.89 -6.61 8.05
CA GLN A 389 9.60 -7.05 8.55
C GLN A 389 8.69 -7.50 7.38
N GLY A 390 7.59 -8.15 7.73
CA GLY A 390 6.48 -8.47 6.82
C GLY A 390 5.14 -8.38 7.52
N ILE A 391 4.11 -8.08 6.76
CA ILE A 391 2.71 -8.10 7.20
C ILE A 391 1.87 -8.85 6.18
N ALA A 392 0.91 -9.64 6.65
CA ALA A 392 -0.03 -10.35 5.80
C ALA A 392 -1.42 -10.35 6.42
N MET A 393 -2.44 -10.43 5.58
CA MET A 393 -3.84 -10.42 5.96
C MET A 393 -4.61 -11.42 5.09
N VAL A 394 -5.35 -12.31 5.72
CA VAL A 394 -6.32 -13.20 5.08
C VAL A 394 -7.69 -12.57 5.18
N VAL A 395 -8.36 -12.42 4.04
CA VAL A 395 -9.72 -11.89 3.94
C VAL A 395 -10.67 -12.90 3.32
N GLU A 396 -11.95 -12.81 3.67
CA GLU A 396 -13.03 -13.58 3.05
C GLU A 396 -14.01 -12.62 2.39
N SER A 397 -14.32 -12.82 1.11
CA SER A 397 -15.35 -12.07 0.39
C SER A 397 -16.74 -12.37 0.97
N MET A 398 -17.58 -11.34 1.08
CA MET A 398 -18.97 -11.41 1.58
C MET A 398 -19.98 -11.23 0.46
N SER A 399 -19.61 -11.55 -0.79
CA SER A 399 -20.48 -11.48 -1.99
C SER A 399 -21.50 -12.60 -2.07
#